data_2ef5dd09860b3e339584f62bf853d4e6
#
_entry.id   2ef5dd09860b3e339584f62bf853d4e6
#
_cell.length_a   1.000
_cell.length_b   1.000
_cell.length_c   1.000
_cell.angle_alpha   90.00
_cell.angle_beta   90.00
_cell.angle_gamma   90.00
#
_symmetry.space_group_name_H-M   'P 1'
#
loop_
_entity.id
_entity.type
_entity.pdbx_description
1 polymer ?
#
loop_
_entity_poly.entity_id
_entity_poly.type
_entity_poly.pdbx_seq_one_letter_code
_entity_poly.pdbx_strand_id
1 'polypeptide(L)'
;MSREFSVHWLEDTVEKIMSRNPLEITLSTGKTPSGHIHIGILREIIICDALSRTFNKKGKKVNFYLFLDDFDAAKRFPDYIDVEFQKKHIGKPFALIPCPFKDCGCESYATHFGNELISTFKGFGIKNEIIWAFDLYKERRMQEKIKVALEKTDEIKKILKKYIFPTLDDEKKERFVEMQKSWMPVMVLCEKCNRIQKKGEDGSIKPNRVISYSRDVDEVFYNCPACGHKGKISIYSGRLKLNWRVDWPAKWSLFNTSCEPAGKDHCVKGGSYDTGLEICQQIYNYQGPVKLSYEWLRLGDQDMKTSKGIVYTPKRFLELADPEIYRMLILRTNPMKHISLRIEELSQYYNYYEKMEDIYYNIEEAEPTQEKDFLMYLYPLTKIENVSETKPIRIPFNNMIFLSQVQNLLSKENLFNKALSWLDKEVAEITFEEFDNLLTRTTNWISEVKTFINKIETEKKKKFLLNKIGIFSIPVEINKSFIDKLNQNQISGLKLFRDFILKEENMNAEKIQNKIFSIAKQSLQINPKELFEAFYLVILGKNSGPRLGSFMALLDKEWLQRRLNFLNK
;
A
#
# COMPACT_ATOMS: atom_id res chain seq x y z
N MET A 1 16.57 31.66 19.29
CA MET A 1 15.39 31.24 18.55
C MET A 1 14.97 29.90 19.11
N SER A 2 13.86 29.86 19.86
CA SER A 2 13.26 28.62 20.32
C SER A 2 12.87 27.81 19.08
N ARG A 3 13.34 26.57 18.97
CA ARG A 3 12.78 25.63 17.99
C ARG A 3 11.31 25.44 18.36
N GLU A 4 10.40 26.07 17.65
CA GLU A 4 9.03 25.61 17.63
C GLU A 4 9.07 24.15 17.18
N PHE A 5 8.53 23.26 18.00
CA PHE A 5 8.42 21.85 17.63
C PHE A 5 7.50 21.76 16.42
N SER A 6 7.99 21.22 15.31
CA SER A 6 7.14 21.03 14.13
C SER A 6 5.99 20.08 14.48
N VAL A 7 4.80 20.46 14.08
CA VAL A 7 3.57 19.68 14.35
C VAL A 7 3.63 18.32 13.67
N HIS A 8 4.29 18.25 12.52
CA HIS A 8 4.38 17.03 11.71
C HIS A 8 5.75 16.93 11.03
N TRP A 9 6.33 15.72 10.95
CA TRP A 9 7.63 15.44 10.33
C TRP A 9 7.78 15.97 8.88
N LEU A 10 6.65 16.15 8.16
CA LEU A 10 6.64 16.66 6.80
C LEU A 10 7.14 18.12 6.75
N GLU A 11 6.84 18.92 7.78
CA GLU A 11 7.25 20.33 7.85
C GLU A 11 8.76 20.48 7.87
N ASP A 12 9.47 19.64 8.63
CA ASP A 12 10.95 19.63 8.67
C ASP A 12 11.55 19.39 7.28
N THR A 13 10.87 18.54 6.47
CA THR A 13 11.30 18.26 5.10
C THR A 13 11.01 19.44 4.18
N VAL A 14 9.84 20.04 4.33
CA VAL A 14 9.45 21.25 3.58
C VAL A 14 10.44 22.39 3.87
N GLU A 15 10.77 22.64 5.12
CA GLU A 15 11.74 23.68 5.52
C GLU A 15 13.13 23.43 4.92
N LYS A 16 13.63 22.18 4.98
CA LYS A 16 14.92 21.82 4.37
C LYS A 16 14.95 22.05 2.86
N ILE A 17 13.86 21.77 2.17
CA ILE A 17 13.77 22.03 0.73
C ILE A 17 13.69 23.53 0.48
N MET A 18 12.87 24.26 1.21
CA MET A 18 12.69 25.70 1.06
C MET A 18 13.95 26.51 1.41
N SER A 19 14.76 26.05 2.37
CA SER A 19 16.03 26.70 2.74
C SER A 19 17.06 26.74 1.59
N ARG A 20 16.87 25.89 0.55
CA ARG A 20 17.67 25.90 -0.69
C ARG A 20 17.17 26.90 -1.72
N ASN A 21 16.07 27.59 -1.42
CA ASN A 21 15.44 28.59 -2.28
C ASN A 21 15.19 28.14 -3.74
N PRO A 22 14.57 26.99 -3.98
CA PRO A 22 14.34 26.48 -5.32
C PRO A 22 13.29 27.32 -6.06
N LEU A 23 13.50 27.54 -7.37
CA LEU A 23 12.51 28.19 -8.24
C LEU A 23 11.26 27.31 -8.42
N GLU A 24 11.46 26.04 -8.67
CA GLU A 24 10.42 25.01 -8.79
C GLU A 24 10.78 23.84 -7.89
N ILE A 25 9.79 23.12 -7.41
CA ILE A 25 9.97 21.91 -6.61
C ILE A 25 9.84 20.71 -7.53
N THR A 26 10.85 19.86 -7.56
CA THR A 26 10.78 18.57 -8.25
C THR A 26 10.89 17.44 -7.23
N LEU A 27 9.89 16.58 -7.20
CA LEU A 27 9.84 15.37 -6.39
C LEU A 27 9.96 14.16 -7.30
N SER A 28 10.70 13.15 -6.90
CA SER A 28 10.83 11.92 -7.68
C SER A 28 10.81 10.67 -6.82
N THR A 29 10.41 9.58 -7.42
CA THR A 29 10.56 8.21 -6.91
C THR A 29 10.89 7.29 -8.07
N GLY A 30 11.38 6.07 -7.78
CA GLY A 30 11.75 5.14 -8.83
C GLY A 30 11.38 3.69 -8.52
N LYS A 31 10.97 2.94 -9.55
CA LYS A 31 10.64 1.52 -9.40
C LYS A 31 10.95 0.70 -10.64
N THR A 32 11.68 -0.41 -10.48
CA THR A 32 11.83 -1.40 -11.55
C THR A 32 10.57 -2.29 -11.62
N PRO A 33 9.89 -2.39 -12.78
CA PRO A 33 8.70 -3.22 -12.96
C PRO A 33 9.07 -4.70 -13.20
N SER A 34 9.67 -5.32 -12.17
CA SER A 34 10.23 -6.68 -12.26
C SER A 34 9.25 -7.81 -11.92
N GLY A 35 7.99 -7.51 -11.71
CA GLY A 35 6.90 -8.39 -11.30
C GLY A 35 5.80 -7.59 -10.62
N HIS A 36 4.77 -8.25 -10.07
CA HIS A 36 3.72 -7.58 -9.28
C HIS A 36 4.34 -6.65 -8.23
N ILE A 37 3.98 -5.38 -8.29
CA ILE A 37 4.56 -4.37 -7.40
C ILE A 37 3.79 -4.35 -6.08
N HIS A 38 4.47 -4.61 -4.96
CA HIS A 38 3.83 -4.62 -3.65
C HIS A 38 3.48 -3.21 -3.16
N ILE A 39 2.46 -3.11 -2.33
CA ILE A 39 1.91 -1.85 -1.81
C ILE A 39 2.94 -0.97 -1.06
N GLY A 40 4.03 -1.54 -0.59
CA GLY A 40 5.10 -0.81 0.09
C GLY A 40 5.69 0.35 -0.72
N ILE A 41 5.62 0.29 -2.07
CA ILE A 41 6.08 1.40 -2.94
C ILE A 41 5.22 2.66 -2.73
N LEU A 42 3.96 2.51 -2.41
CA LEU A 42 3.09 3.65 -2.14
C LEU A 42 3.56 4.47 -0.94
N ARG A 43 4.45 3.95 -0.08
CA ARG A 43 5.00 4.74 1.02
C ARG A 43 5.74 5.97 0.51
N GLU A 44 6.69 5.79 -0.40
CA GLU A 44 7.45 6.91 -0.97
C GLU A 44 6.60 7.78 -1.89
N ILE A 45 5.68 7.16 -2.66
CA ILE A 45 4.79 7.89 -3.58
C ILE A 45 3.83 8.80 -2.79
N ILE A 46 3.21 8.31 -1.70
CA ILE A 46 2.32 9.10 -0.84
C ILE A 46 3.09 10.19 -0.10
N ILE A 47 4.33 9.96 0.31
CA ILE A 47 5.20 10.98 0.89
C ILE A 47 5.42 12.12 -0.13
N CYS A 48 5.76 11.79 -1.38
CA CYS A 48 5.91 12.78 -2.45
C CYS A 48 4.59 13.51 -2.75
N ASP A 49 3.46 12.80 -2.80
CA ASP A 49 2.16 13.42 -3.02
C ASP A 49 1.80 14.40 -1.89
N ALA A 50 2.06 14.03 -0.62
CA ALA A 50 1.83 14.92 0.52
C ALA A 50 2.74 16.16 0.50
N LEU A 51 4.01 16.00 0.13
CA LEU A 51 4.92 17.13 -0.11
C LEU A 51 4.40 18.02 -1.25
N SER A 52 3.99 17.41 -2.38
CA SER A 52 3.44 18.13 -3.53
C SER A 52 2.23 18.98 -3.14
N ARG A 53 1.27 18.40 -2.41
CA ARG A 53 0.08 19.12 -1.91
C ARG A 53 0.46 20.27 -0.96
N THR A 54 1.44 20.05 -0.10
CA THR A 54 1.91 21.07 0.85
C THR A 54 2.59 22.23 0.14
N PHE A 55 3.44 21.95 -0.86
CA PHE A 55 4.08 23.00 -1.66
C PHE A 55 3.09 23.76 -2.56
N ASN A 56 2.13 23.06 -3.16
CA ASN A 56 1.06 23.70 -3.94
C ASN A 56 0.23 24.67 -3.09
N LYS A 57 -0.11 24.30 -1.84
CA LYS A 57 -0.77 25.21 -0.88
C LYS A 57 0.07 26.44 -0.55
N LYS A 58 1.41 26.33 -0.61
CA LYS A 58 2.35 27.45 -0.44
C LYS A 58 2.59 28.23 -1.75
N GLY A 59 1.82 27.98 -2.82
CA GLY A 59 1.94 28.67 -4.11
C GLY A 59 3.19 28.31 -4.92
N LYS A 60 3.84 27.18 -4.61
CA LYS A 60 5.00 26.71 -5.38
C LYS A 60 4.57 25.80 -6.53
N LYS A 61 5.20 25.95 -7.69
CA LYS A 61 5.06 25.01 -8.79
C LYS A 61 5.77 23.71 -8.44
N VAL A 62 5.08 22.59 -8.56
CA VAL A 62 5.60 21.26 -8.22
C VAL A 62 5.52 20.33 -9.43
N ASN A 63 6.64 19.69 -9.74
CA ASN A 63 6.71 18.56 -10.65
C ASN A 63 6.90 17.29 -9.82
N PHE A 64 6.12 16.26 -10.08
CA PHE A 64 6.25 14.97 -9.39
C PHE A 64 6.37 13.84 -10.40
N TYR A 65 7.51 13.14 -10.40
CA TYR A 65 7.85 12.08 -11.34
C TYR A 65 7.96 10.72 -10.65
N LEU A 66 7.41 9.68 -11.31
CA LEU A 66 7.75 8.30 -11.03
C LEU A 66 8.58 7.74 -12.19
N PHE A 67 9.82 7.37 -11.91
CA PHE A 67 10.67 6.67 -12.87
C PHE A 67 10.36 5.17 -12.84
N LEU A 68 9.94 4.62 -13.97
CA LEU A 68 9.86 3.18 -14.16
C LEU A 68 11.14 2.71 -14.85
N ASP A 69 11.99 2.00 -14.08
CA ASP A 69 13.31 1.56 -14.53
C ASP A 69 13.20 0.29 -15.39
N ASP A 70 12.51 0.39 -16.50
CA ASP A 70 12.24 -0.66 -17.47
C ASP A 70 13.45 -0.98 -18.38
N PHE A 71 14.46 -0.10 -18.40
CA PHE A 71 15.74 -0.35 -19.03
C PHE A 71 16.66 -1.25 -18.16
N ASP A 72 16.28 -1.55 -16.93
CA ASP A 72 16.96 -2.51 -16.09
C ASP A 72 16.87 -3.92 -16.68
N ALA A 73 17.97 -4.65 -16.61
CA ALA A 73 18.01 -6.03 -17.10
C ALA A 73 17.33 -7.00 -16.12
N ALA A 74 16.56 -7.93 -16.63
CA ALA A 74 16.02 -9.03 -15.87
C ALA A 74 17.14 -9.92 -15.32
N LYS A 75 17.41 -9.83 -14.00
CA LYS A 75 18.38 -10.68 -13.29
C LYS A 75 17.75 -11.98 -12.80
N ARG A 76 16.45 -11.94 -12.57
CA ARG A 76 15.57 -13.04 -12.17
C ARG A 76 14.13 -12.67 -12.47
N PHE A 77 13.27 -13.65 -12.48
CA PHE A 77 11.82 -13.49 -12.59
C PHE A 77 11.15 -14.09 -11.34
N PRO A 78 9.93 -13.66 -11.01
CA PRO A 78 9.11 -14.32 -10.00
C PRO A 78 8.77 -15.77 -10.41
N ASP A 79 8.49 -16.62 -9.41
CA ASP A 79 8.24 -18.06 -9.61
C ASP A 79 6.96 -18.36 -10.41
N TYR A 80 6.02 -17.40 -10.50
CA TYR A 80 4.82 -17.54 -11.32
C TYR A 80 5.04 -17.31 -12.83
N ILE A 81 6.26 -16.94 -13.24
CA ILE A 81 6.63 -16.82 -14.66
C ILE A 81 7.20 -18.14 -15.15
N ASP A 82 6.76 -18.57 -16.32
CA ASP A 82 7.22 -19.82 -16.94
C ASP A 82 8.74 -19.91 -17.05
N VAL A 83 9.31 -21.09 -16.74
CA VAL A 83 10.77 -21.30 -16.66
C VAL A 83 11.46 -21.12 -18.01
N GLU A 84 10.86 -21.59 -19.12
CA GLU A 84 11.44 -21.45 -20.44
C GLU A 84 11.40 -19.98 -20.90
N PHE A 85 10.33 -19.26 -20.55
CA PHE A 85 10.25 -17.82 -20.73
C PHE A 85 11.39 -17.11 -19.98
N GLN A 86 11.63 -17.46 -18.70
CA GLN A 86 12.73 -16.89 -17.91
C GLN A 86 14.08 -17.11 -18.60
N LYS A 87 14.41 -18.36 -18.99
CA LYS A 87 15.67 -18.71 -19.67
C LYS A 87 15.89 -17.90 -20.94
N LYS A 88 14.83 -17.74 -21.74
CA LYS A 88 14.87 -17.01 -23.03
C LYS A 88 15.14 -15.53 -22.84
N HIS A 89 14.66 -14.91 -21.75
CA HIS A 89 14.64 -13.47 -21.60
C HIS A 89 15.59 -12.91 -20.55
N ILE A 90 16.22 -13.75 -19.72
CA ILE A 90 17.18 -13.31 -18.69
C ILE A 90 18.30 -12.44 -19.33
N GLY A 91 18.63 -11.33 -18.68
CA GLY A 91 19.65 -10.38 -19.12
C GLY A 91 19.19 -9.33 -20.14
N LYS A 92 17.95 -9.41 -20.65
CA LYS A 92 17.34 -8.34 -21.46
C LYS A 92 16.73 -7.26 -20.57
N PRO A 93 16.63 -6.02 -21.05
CA PRO A 93 15.80 -4.98 -20.39
C PRO A 93 14.34 -5.43 -20.30
N PHE A 94 13.66 -5.06 -19.22
CA PHE A 94 12.24 -5.37 -19.05
C PHE A 94 11.36 -4.76 -20.15
N ALA A 95 11.73 -3.60 -20.69
CA ALA A 95 11.07 -2.96 -21.84
C ALA A 95 11.10 -3.80 -23.12
N LEU A 96 12.14 -4.65 -23.30
CA LEU A 96 12.33 -5.49 -24.50
C LEU A 96 11.93 -6.96 -24.29
N ILE A 97 11.32 -7.27 -23.16
CA ILE A 97 10.76 -8.59 -22.88
C ILE A 97 9.26 -8.54 -23.22
N PRO A 98 8.74 -9.44 -24.07
CA PRO A 98 7.31 -9.46 -24.36
C PRO A 98 6.49 -9.70 -23.09
N CYS A 99 5.22 -9.30 -23.10
CA CYS A 99 4.33 -9.63 -22.00
C CYS A 99 4.19 -11.16 -21.87
N PRO A 100 4.34 -11.73 -20.65
CA PRO A 100 4.20 -13.17 -20.44
C PRO A 100 2.73 -13.65 -20.49
N PHE A 101 1.77 -12.73 -20.47
CA PHE A 101 0.33 -13.03 -20.45
C PHE A 101 -0.31 -12.71 -21.81
N LYS A 102 -0.90 -13.71 -22.44
CA LYS A 102 -1.37 -13.61 -23.85
C LYS A 102 -2.52 -12.64 -24.07
N ASP A 103 -3.39 -12.47 -23.08
CA ASP A 103 -4.69 -11.78 -23.27
C ASP A 103 -4.73 -10.37 -22.62
N CYS A 104 -3.59 -9.82 -22.19
CA CYS A 104 -3.61 -8.54 -21.49
C CYS A 104 -3.43 -7.30 -22.38
N GLY A 105 -3.07 -7.47 -23.66
CA GLY A 105 -2.83 -6.38 -24.61
C GLY A 105 -1.59 -5.51 -24.33
N CYS A 106 -0.75 -5.85 -23.34
CA CYS A 106 0.45 -5.11 -23.02
C CYS A 106 1.59 -5.42 -23.99
N GLU A 107 2.33 -4.39 -24.44
CA GLU A 107 3.43 -4.53 -25.39
C GLU A 107 4.63 -5.26 -24.79
N SER A 108 4.90 -5.05 -23.51
CA SER A 108 6.08 -5.60 -22.84
C SER A 108 5.77 -6.09 -21.41
N TYR A 109 6.73 -6.84 -20.86
CA TYR A 109 6.75 -7.23 -19.46
C TYR A 109 6.69 -6.00 -18.54
N ALA A 110 7.47 -4.96 -18.87
CA ALA A 110 7.51 -3.74 -18.10
C ALA A 110 6.17 -2.99 -18.11
N THR A 111 5.54 -2.86 -19.28
CA THR A 111 4.25 -2.19 -19.40
C THR A 111 3.14 -2.93 -18.66
N HIS A 112 3.18 -4.27 -18.63
CA HIS A 112 2.21 -5.04 -17.86
C HIS A 112 2.27 -4.70 -16.36
N PHE A 113 3.42 -4.87 -15.72
CA PHE A 113 3.56 -4.66 -14.28
C PHE A 113 3.61 -3.17 -13.88
N GLY A 114 4.10 -2.31 -14.76
CA GLY A 114 4.06 -0.86 -14.56
C GLY A 114 2.63 -0.33 -14.58
N ASN A 115 1.84 -0.73 -15.57
CA ASN A 115 0.44 -0.30 -15.69
C ASN A 115 -0.45 -0.88 -14.58
N GLU A 116 -0.14 -2.06 -14.04
CA GLU A 116 -0.81 -2.59 -12.85
C GLU A 116 -0.71 -1.60 -11.67
N LEU A 117 0.48 -1.04 -11.43
CA LEU A 117 0.67 -0.02 -10.40
C LEU A 117 -0.02 1.30 -10.77
N ILE A 118 0.24 1.82 -11.98
CA ILE A 118 -0.27 3.12 -12.45
C ILE A 118 -1.80 3.17 -12.39
N SER A 119 -2.49 2.08 -12.76
CA SER A 119 -3.95 1.99 -12.74
C SER A 119 -4.56 2.24 -11.36
N THR A 120 -3.79 2.08 -10.28
CA THR A 120 -4.25 2.32 -8.92
C THR A 120 -4.11 3.77 -8.45
N PHE A 121 -3.34 4.60 -9.16
CA PHE A 121 -3.02 5.96 -8.71
C PHE A 121 -4.23 6.85 -8.57
N LYS A 122 -5.16 6.79 -9.54
CA LYS A 122 -6.43 7.52 -9.43
C LYS A 122 -7.18 7.15 -8.15
N GLY A 123 -7.23 5.86 -7.80
CA GLY A 123 -7.87 5.37 -6.58
C GLY A 123 -7.21 5.93 -5.31
N PHE A 124 -5.89 6.13 -5.30
CA PHE A 124 -5.16 6.72 -4.17
C PHE A 124 -5.07 8.27 -4.23
N GLY A 125 -5.68 8.92 -5.22
CA GLY A 125 -5.62 10.37 -5.40
C GLY A 125 -4.23 10.89 -5.77
N ILE A 126 -3.37 10.05 -6.35
CA ILE A 126 -2.00 10.38 -6.73
C ILE A 126 -2.01 11.02 -8.12
N LYS A 127 -1.34 12.17 -8.22
CA LYS A 127 -1.15 12.92 -9.47
C LYS A 127 0.35 13.11 -9.69
N ASN A 128 0.90 12.32 -10.61
CA ASN A 128 2.31 12.37 -10.97
C ASN A 128 2.48 12.09 -12.46
N GLU A 129 3.64 12.44 -12.99
CA GLU A 129 4.05 12.09 -14.34
C GLU A 129 4.90 10.81 -14.32
N ILE A 130 4.70 9.94 -15.30
CA ILE A 130 5.41 8.66 -15.42
C ILE A 130 6.53 8.81 -16.45
N ILE A 131 7.74 8.49 -16.06
CA ILE A 131 8.91 8.49 -16.94
C ILE A 131 9.39 7.05 -17.11
N TRP A 132 9.27 6.51 -18.31
CA TRP A 132 9.84 5.22 -18.69
C TRP A 132 11.32 5.38 -18.99
N ALA A 133 12.18 4.67 -18.26
CA ALA A 133 13.63 4.85 -18.38
C ALA A 133 14.14 4.47 -19.77
N PHE A 134 13.58 3.42 -20.41
CA PHE A 134 13.99 3.03 -21.76
C PHE A 134 13.78 4.12 -22.79
N ASP A 135 12.70 4.90 -22.69
CA ASP A 135 12.44 6.04 -23.57
C ASP A 135 13.30 7.26 -23.20
N LEU A 136 13.44 7.55 -21.90
CA LEU A 136 14.32 8.62 -21.42
C LEU A 136 15.75 8.49 -21.96
N TYR A 137 16.28 7.27 -22.06
CA TYR A 137 17.62 7.01 -22.57
C TYR A 137 17.77 7.24 -24.09
N LYS A 138 16.67 7.37 -24.84
CA LYS A 138 16.67 7.78 -26.25
C LYS A 138 16.74 9.30 -26.41
N GLU A 139 16.48 10.06 -25.35
CA GLU A 139 16.49 11.52 -25.40
C GLU A 139 17.90 12.08 -25.33
N ARG A 140 18.17 13.11 -26.13
CA ARG A 140 19.47 13.78 -26.19
C ARG A 140 19.96 14.27 -24.84
N ARG A 141 19.07 14.83 -24.03
CA ARG A 141 19.40 15.35 -22.69
C ARG A 141 19.95 14.27 -21.73
N MET A 142 19.48 13.00 -21.82
CA MET A 142 20.01 11.88 -21.04
C MET A 142 21.33 11.37 -21.63
N GLN A 143 21.46 11.35 -22.95
CA GLN A 143 22.68 10.96 -23.66
C GLN A 143 23.84 11.92 -23.36
N GLU A 144 23.58 13.22 -23.19
CA GLU A 144 24.59 14.17 -22.71
C GLU A 144 25.06 13.85 -21.27
N LYS A 145 24.19 13.36 -20.39
CA LYS A 145 24.62 12.89 -19.07
C LYS A 145 25.50 11.64 -19.15
N ILE A 146 25.24 10.77 -20.12
CA ILE A 146 26.11 9.60 -20.42
C ILE A 146 27.48 10.08 -20.88
N LYS A 147 27.54 11.06 -21.79
CA LYS A 147 28.80 11.65 -22.26
C LYS A 147 29.63 12.20 -21.09
N VAL A 148 29.04 13.03 -20.26
CA VAL A 148 29.69 13.58 -19.06
C VAL A 148 30.23 12.46 -18.15
N ALA A 149 29.46 11.40 -17.92
CA ALA A 149 29.90 10.28 -17.09
C ALA A 149 31.09 9.53 -17.70
N LEU A 150 31.10 9.32 -19.02
CA LEU A 150 32.20 8.68 -19.74
C LEU A 150 33.47 9.54 -19.68
N GLU A 151 33.36 10.83 -19.87
CA GLU A 151 34.48 11.77 -19.82
C GLU A 151 35.11 11.88 -18.44
N LYS A 152 34.28 11.75 -17.37
CA LYS A 152 34.67 11.84 -15.96
C LYS A 152 34.74 10.48 -15.28
N THR A 153 35.02 9.42 -16.03
CA THR A 153 35.07 8.04 -15.51
C THR A 153 36.01 7.89 -14.31
N ASP A 154 37.18 8.52 -14.33
CA ASP A 154 38.19 8.36 -13.27
C ASP A 154 37.78 9.07 -11.97
N GLU A 155 37.11 10.22 -12.08
CA GLU A 155 36.52 10.91 -10.92
C GLU A 155 35.39 10.05 -10.29
N ILE A 156 34.53 9.46 -11.13
CA ILE A 156 33.47 8.56 -10.64
C ILE A 156 34.09 7.33 -9.93
N LYS A 157 35.17 6.74 -10.49
CA LYS A 157 35.88 5.65 -9.85
C LYS A 157 36.40 6.01 -8.47
N LYS A 158 36.98 7.22 -8.31
CA LYS A 158 37.46 7.73 -7.01
C LYS A 158 36.33 7.83 -6.02
N ILE A 159 35.19 8.42 -6.41
CA ILE A 159 34.01 8.54 -5.54
C ILE A 159 33.51 7.14 -5.15
N LEU A 160 33.31 6.23 -6.11
CA LEU A 160 32.85 4.87 -5.83
C LEU A 160 33.82 4.12 -4.88
N LYS A 161 35.13 4.27 -5.08
CA LYS A 161 36.13 3.68 -4.20
C LYS A 161 36.02 4.22 -2.78
N LYS A 162 35.87 5.53 -2.62
CA LYS A 162 35.74 6.20 -1.32
C LYS A 162 34.59 5.59 -0.49
N TYR A 163 33.45 5.30 -1.11
CA TYR A 163 32.25 4.84 -0.41
C TYR A 163 32.10 3.32 -0.32
N ILE A 164 32.53 2.59 -1.37
CA ILE A 164 32.32 1.14 -1.44
C ILE A 164 33.49 0.38 -0.79
N PHE A 165 34.74 0.77 -1.07
CA PHE A 165 35.91 0.04 -0.64
C PHE A 165 35.98 -0.21 0.88
N PRO A 166 35.64 0.76 1.76
CA PRO A 166 35.65 0.54 3.21
C PRO A 166 34.62 -0.48 3.71
N THR A 167 33.58 -0.79 2.92
CA THR A 167 32.51 -1.71 3.31
C THR A 167 32.78 -3.17 2.90
N LEU A 168 33.89 -3.42 2.19
CA LEU A 168 34.24 -4.72 1.66
C LEU A 168 35.21 -5.45 2.60
N ASP A 169 35.09 -6.78 2.68
CA ASP A 169 36.13 -7.66 3.23
C ASP A 169 37.36 -7.69 2.32
N ASP A 170 38.46 -8.26 2.78
CA ASP A 170 39.77 -8.15 2.09
C ASP A 170 39.74 -8.85 0.72
N GLU A 171 39.10 -10.00 0.61
CA GLU A 171 38.95 -10.71 -0.69
C GLU A 171 38.17 -9.86 -1.70
N LYS A 172 37.09 -9.25 -1.25
CA LYS A 172 36.28 -8.36 -2.10
C LYS A 172 37.00 -7.06 -2.43
N LYS A 173 37.88 -6.55 -1.56
CA LYS A 173 38.71 -5.37 -1.85
C LYS A 173 39.66 -5.63 -3.05
N GLU A 174 40.33 -6.76 -3.06
CA GLU A 174 41.21 -7.11 -4.19
C GLU A 174 40.44 -7.23 -5.50
N ARG A 175 39.31 -7.95 -5.49
CA ARG A 175 38.42 -8.06 -6.66
C ARG A 175 37.87 -6.70 -7.11
N PHE A 176 37.57 -5.82 -6.18
CA PHE A 176 37.09 -4.47 -6.48
C PHE A 176 38.16 -3.64 -7.18
N VAL A 177 39.40 -3.66 -6.69
CA VAL A 177 40.55 -2.96 -7.31
C VAL A 177 40.79 -3.46 -8.74
N GLU A 178 40.80 -4.77 -8.95
CA GLU A 178 40.97 -5.35 -10.28
C GLU A 178 39.83 -4.96 -11.23
N MET A 179 38.60 -5.03 -10.75
CA MET A 179 37.43 -4.63 -11.55
C MET A 179 37.48 -3.15 -11.92
N GLN A 180 37.96 -2.28 -11.02
CA GLN A 180 38.05 -0.83 -11.24
C GLN A 180 39.01 -0.47 -12.39
N LYS A 181 40.03 -1.27 -12.69
CA LYS A 181 40.98 -0.99 -13.77
C LYS A 181 40.29 -0.81 -15.14
N SER A 182 39.33 -1.70 -15.43
CA SER A 182 38.58 -1.70 -16.70
C SER A 182 37.13 -1.25 -16.58
N TRP A 183 36.71 -0.75 -15.42
CA TRP A 183 35.32 -0.35 -15.21
C TRP A 183 35.02 0.95 -15.95
N MET A 184 33.83 0.99 -16.57
CA MET A 184 33.25 2.18 -17.18
C MET A 184 31.84 2.42 -16.61
N PRO A 185 31.33 3.67 -16.57
CA PRO A 185 30.07 4.00 -15.92
C PRO A 185 28.83 3.53 -16.68
N VAL A 186 28.99 2.89 -17.82
CA VAL A 186 27.90 2.47 -18.70
C VAL A 186 27.97 0.98 -19.04
N MET A 187 26.81 0.43 -19.37
CA MET A 187 26.60 -0.89 -19.97
C MET A 187 25.95 -0.70 -21.34
N VAL A 188 26.20 -1.62 -22.27
CA VAL A 188 25.66 -1.55 -23.63
C VAL A 188 24.57 -2.58 -23.83
N LEU A 189 23.44 -2.16 -24.38
CA LEU A 189 22.43 -3.06 -24.93
C LEU A 189 22.95 -3.63 -26.25
N CYS A 190 23.32 -4.89 -26.27
CA CYS A 190 23.91 -5.55 -27.41
C CYS A 190 23.02 -5.47 -28.65
N GLU A 191 23.59 -5.02 -29.79
CA GLU A 191 22.86 -4.87 -31.06
C GLU A 191 22.39 -6.23 -31.61
N LYS A 192 23.15 -7.32 -31.34
CA LYS A 192 22.84 -8.64 -31.87
C LYS A 192 21.81 -9.42 -31.05
N CYS A 193 21.90 -9.40 -29.71
CA CYS A 193 21.05 -10.28 -28.87
C CYS A 193 20.11 -9.53 -27.93
N ASN A 194 20.15 -8.19 -27.93
CA ASN A 194 19.34 -7.33 -27.07
C ASN A 194 19.44 -7.67 -25.55
N ARG A 195 20.62 -8.11 -25.10
CA ARG A 195 20.94 -8.27 -23.68
C ARG A 195 21.91 -7.19 -23.22
N ILE A 196 21.75 -6.73 -21.97
CA ILE A 196 22.72 -5.85 -21.31
C ILE A 196 23.73 -6.66 -20.51
N GLN A 197 23.36 -7.87 -20.09
CA GLN A 197 24.17 -8.73 -19.25
C GLN A 197 23.91 -10.21 -19.52
N LYS A 198 24.84 -11.07 -19.08
CA LYS A 198 24.70 -12.52 -19.01
C LYS A 198 24.61 -12.94 -17.55
N LYS A 199 23.71 -13.86 -17.22
CA LYS A 199 23.71 -14.59 -15.97
C LYS A 199 24.48 -15.90 -16.17
N GLY A 200 25.51 -16.14 -15.35
CA GLY A 200 26.22 -17.38 -15.30
C GLY A 200 25.44 -18.49 -14.60
N GLU A 201 25.87 -19.75 -14.80
CA GLU A 201 25.26 -20.91 -14.10
C GLU A 201 25.46 -20.83 -12.58
N ASP A 202 26.58 -20.26 -12.15
CA ASP A 202 26.91 -19.94 -10.76
C ASP A 202 26.09 -18.75 -10.17
N GLY A 203 25.17 -18.21 -10.94
CA GLY A 203 24.37 -17.02 -10.56
C GLY A 203 25.11 -15.69 -10.74
N SER A 204 26.36 -15.69 -11.16
CA SER A 204 27.13 -14.46 -11.40
C SER A 204 26.51 -13.62 -12.52
N ILE A 205 26.62 -12.30 -12.39
CA ILE A 205 26.14 -11.35 -13.40
C ILE A 205 27.34 -10.75 -14.12
N LYS A 206 27.40 -10.98 -15.43
CA LYS A 206 28.44 -10.43 -16.32
C LYS A 206 27.79 -9.37 -17.23
N PRO A 207 27.96 -8.06 -16.95
CA PRO A 207 27.45 -7.01 -17.82
C PRO A 207 28.18 -6.95 -19.15
N ASN A 208 27.55 -6.42 -20.19
CA ASN A 208 28.22 -6.06 -21.43
C ASN A 208 29.19 -4.92 -21.12
N ARG A 209 30.47 -5.20 -21.21
CA ARG A 209 31.53 -4.26 -20.82
C ARG A 209 31.86 -3.34 -21.95
N VAL A 210 31.90 -2.05 -21.67
CA VAL A 210 32.60 -1.07 -22.50
C VAL A 210 34.11 -1.29 -22.30
N ILE A 211 34.83 -1.41 -23.40
CA ILE A 211 36.29 -1.60 -23.43
C ILE A 211 37.00 -0.26 -23.50
N SER A 212 36.46 0.65 -24.32
CA SER A 212 37.02 1.99 -24.53
C SER A 212 35.94 2.96 -25.01
N TYR A 213 36.18 4.23 -24.78
CA TYR A 213 35.39 5.35 -25.28
C TYR A 213 36.29 6.22 -26.17
N SER A 214 35.86 6.48 -27.40
CA SER A 214 36.49 7.44 -28.31
C SER A 214 35.76 8.76 -28.26
N ARG A 215 36.43 9.80 -27.72
CA ARG A 215 35.86 11.16 -27.58
C ARG A 215 35.66 11.86 -28.93
N ASP A 216 36.50 11.55 -29.91
CA ASP A 216 36.48 12.26 -31.19
C ASP A 216 35.22 11.96 -32.04
N VAL A 217 34.70 10.71 -31.87
CA VAL A 217 33.52 10.23 -32.62
C VAL A 217 32.34 9.89 -31.74
N ASP A 218 32.43 10.12 -30.42
CA ASP A 218 31.40 9.80 -29.45
C ASP A 218 30.89 8.34 -29.54
N GLU A 219 31.84 7.38 -29.69
CA GLU A 219 31.54 5.95 -29.77
C GLU A 219 32.19 5.17 -28.62
N VAL A 220 31.52 4.09 -28.19
CA VAL A 220 32.07 3.10 -27.26
C VAL A 220 32.29 1.76 -27.96
N PHE A 221 33.40 1.09 -27.63
CA PHE A 221 33.66 -0.29 -28.02
C PHE A 221 33.25 -1.21 -26.88
N TYR A 222 32.59 -2.32 -27.19
CA TYR A 222 32.07 -3.21 -26.18
C TYR A 222 32.14 -4.69 -26.55
N ASN A 223 32.11 -5.56 -25.53
CA ASN A 223 31.99 -7.01 -25.66
C ASN A 223 30.68 -7.47 -24.98
N CYS A 224 29.91 -8.30 -25.67
CA CYS A 224 28.73 -8.95 -25.14
C CYS A 224 29.08 -10.38 -24.66
N PRO A 225 29.10 -10.67 -23.36
CA PRO A 225 29.40 -12.01 -22.86
C PRO A 225 28.28 -13.03 -23.14
N ALA A 226 27.08 -12.56 -23.51
CA ALA A 226 25.93 -13.43 -23.78
C ALA A 226 26.01 -14.10 -25.17
N CYS A 227 26.46 -13.37 -26.20
CA CYS A 227 26.53 -13.88 -27.58
C CYS A 227 27.90 -13.76 -28.23
N GLY A 228 28.93 -13.29 -27.51
CA GLY A 228 30.30 -13.12 -28.02
C GLY A 228 30.47 -11.93 -28.98
N HIS A 229 29.42 -11.16 -29.25
CA HIS A 229 29.50 -10.01 -30.16
C HIS A 229 30.44 -8.93 -29.63
N LYS A 230 31.36 -8.48 -30.50
CA LYS A 230 32.20 -7.29 -30.29
C LYS A 230 31.74 -6.22 -31.25
N GLY A 231 31.42 -5.03 -30.73
CA GLY A 231 30.88 -3.96 -31.54
C GLY A 231 31.36 -2.60 -31.10
N LYS A 232 31.08 -1.62 -31.94
CA LYS A 232 31.16 -0.19 -31.60
C LYS A 232 29.81 0.45 -31.79
N ILE A 233 29.46 1.39 -30.92
CA ILE A 233 28.16 2.03 -30.96
C ILE A 233 28.26 3.47 -30.47
N SER A 234 27.51 4.36 -31.14
CA SER A 234 27.42 5.75 -30.72
C SER A 234 26.76 5.90 -29.36
N ILE A 235 27.23 6.84 -28.54
CA ILE A 235 26.61 7.19 -27.26
C ILE A 235 25.18 7.74 -27.45
N TYR A 236 24.84 8.20 -28.66
CA TYR A 236 23.53 8.74 -29.03
C TYR A 236 22.56 7.70 -29.61
N SER A 237 22.94 6.43 -29.57
CA SER A 237 22.12 5.31 -30.08
C SER A 237 20.87 4.99 -29.25
N GLY A 238 20.78 5.50 -28.01
CA GLY A 238 19.77 5.10 -27.03
C GLY A 238 20.02 3.69 -26.44
N ARG A 239 21.17 3.09 -26.72
CA ARG A 239 21.52 1.71 -26.31
C ARG A 239 22.55 1.63 -25.18
N LEU A 240 22.95 2.77 -24.62
CA LEU A 240 23.84 2.85 -23.47
C LEU A 240 23.03 3.11 -22.20
N LYS A 241 23.26 2.31 -21.16
CA LYS A 241 22.64 2.48 -19.85
C LYS A 241 23.72 2.78 -18.81
N LEU A 242 23.55 3.84 -18.05
CA LEU A 242 24.39 4.13 -16.88
C LEU A 242 24.25 3.02 -15.83
N ASN A 243 25.35 2.68 -15.15
CA ASN A 243 25.28 1.86 -13.95
C ASN A 243 24.43 2.57 -12.89
N TRP A 244 23.59 1.85 -12.16
CA TRP A 244 22.55 2.42 -11.32
C TRP A 244 23.05 3.46 -10.30
N ARG A 245 24.27 3.31 -9.76
CA ARG A 245 24.86 4.31 -8.84
C ARG A 245 25.26 5.61 -9.55
N VAL A 246 25.31 5.63 -10.87
CA VAL A 246 25.56 6.81 -11.71
C VAL A 246 24.29 7.27 -12.41
N ASP A 247 23.39 6.35 -12.72
CA ASP A 247 22.07 6.63 -13.29
C ASP A 247 21.21 7.51 -12.37
N TRP A 248 21.17 7.14 -11.10
CA TRP A 248 20.36 7.84 -10.10
C TRP A 248 20.73 9.32 -9.98
N PRO A 249 22.01 9.70 -9.69
CA PRO A 249 22.42 11.11 -9.68
C PRO A 249 22.33 11.80 -11.05
N ALA A 250 22.45 11.08 -12.17
CA ALA A 250 22.23 11.65 -13.49
C ALA A 250 20.78 12.12 -13.67
N LYS A 251 19.81 11.29 -13.27
CA LYS A 251 18.38 11.65 -13.24
C LYS A 251 18.11 12.82 -12.31
N TRP A 252 18.68 12.82 -11.09
CA TRP A 252 18.54 13.94 -10.16
C TRP A 252 18.99 15.26 -10.77
N SER A 253 20.14 15.27 -11.43
CA SER A 253 20.66 16.48 -12.08
C SER A 253 19.89 16.85 -13.35
N LEU A 254 19.33 15.89 -14.06
CA LEU A 254 18.57 16.11 -15.28
C LEU A 254 17.22 16.77 -15.01
N PHE A 255 16.56 16.34 -13.91
CA PHE A 255 15.23 16.80 -13.53
C PHE A 255 15.26 17.86 -12.42
N ASN A 256 16.43 18.29 -11.96
CA ASN A 256 16.60 19.22 -10.83
C ASN A 256 15.82 18.75 -9.59
N THR A 257 15.95 17.47 -9.24
CA THR A 257 15.20 16.83 -8.16
C THR A 257 15.48 17.48 -6.81
N SER A 258 14.46 18.10 -6.20
CA SER A 258 14.55 18.77 -4.90
C SER A 258 14.54 17.79 -3.74
N CYS A 259 13.76 16.71 -3.86
CA CYS A 259 13.69 15.64 -2.86
C CYS A 259 13.30 14.31 -3.52
N GLU A 260 13.95 13.24 -3.10
CA GLU A 260 13.57 11.87 -3.43
C GLU A 260 13.62 11.03 -2.16
N PRO A 261 12.47 10.56 -1.63
CA PRO A 261 12.45 9.62 -0.53
C PRO A 261 13.14 8.30 -0.92
N ALA A 262 13.93 7.74 -0.01
CA ALA A 262 14.61 6.47 -0.27
C ALA A 262 14.60 5.57 0.96
N GLY A 263 14.53 4.26 0.73
CA GLY A 263 14.63 3.26 1.79
C GLY A 263 15.90 3.41 2.61
N LYS A 264 15.82 3.11 3.90
CA LYS A 264 16.95 3.26 4.84
C LYS A 264 18.25 2.64 4.34
N ASP A 265 18.18 1.53 3.59
CA ASP A 265 19.36 0.81 3.08
C ASP A 265 20.21 1.65 2.14
N HIS A 266 19.58 2.56 1.41
CA HIS A 266 20.25 3.50 0.53
C HIS A 266 20.78 4.72 1.29
N CYS A 267 20.15 5.04 2.42
CA CYS A 267 20.35 6.27 3.19
C CYS A 267 21.33 6.14 4.36
N VAL A 268 21.86 4.95 4.64
CA VAL A 268 22.90 4.75 5.65
C VAL A 268 24.11 5.64 5.34
N LYS A 269 24.85 6.05 6.37
CA LYS A 269 26.06 6.86 6.19
C LYS A 269 27.05 6.15 5.26
N GLY A 270 27.46 6.84 4.18
CA GLY A 270 28.31 6.25 3.14
C GLY A 270 27.58 5.32 2.18
N GLY A 271 26.28 5.23 2.26
CA GLY A 271 25.44 4.41 1.36
C GLY A 271 25.32 4.97 -0.05
N SER A 272 24.46 4.36 -0.83
CA SER A 272 24.27 4.74 -2.23
C SER A 272 23.69 6.13 -2.42
N TYR A 273 22.91 6.63 -1.47
CA TYR A 273 22.39 8.00 -1.53
C TYR A 273 23.52 9.04 -1.36
N ASP A 274 24.40 8.85 -0.36
CA ASP A 274 25.54 9.75 -0.14
C ASP A 274 26.53 9.68 -1.32
N THR A 275 26.75 8.49 -1.87
CA THR A 275 27.53 8.30 -3.11
C THR A 275 26.90 9.09 -4.26
N GLY A 276 25.57 9.00 -4.41
CA GLY A 276 24.81 9.71 -5.43
C GLY A 276 24.90 11.24 -5.29
N LEU A 277 24.80 11.76 -4.07
CA LEU A 277 24.93 13.20 -3.81
C LEU A 277 26.32 13.72 -4.21
N GLU A 278 27.40 12.99 -3.89
CA GLU A 278 28.74 13.39 -4.28
C GLU A 278 28.96 13.33 -5.80
N ILE A 279 28.44 12.28 -6.47
CA ILE A 279 28.46 12.19 -7.94
C ILE A 279 27.66 13.34 -8.55
N CYS A 280 26.49 13.64 -8.02
CA CYS A 280 25.64 14.74 -8.48
C CYS A 280 26.38 16.07 -8.44
N GLN A 281 27.08 16.36 -7.33
CA GLN A 281 27.81 17.60 -7.12
C GLN A 281 29.08 17.69 -7.98
N GLN A 282 29.94 16.65 -7.95
CA GLN A 282 31.26 16.72 -8.59
C GLN A 282 31.21 16.43 -10.10
N ILE A 283 30.30 15.56 -10.54
CA ILE A 283 30.23 15.11 -11.93
C ILE A 283 29.22 15.93 -12.72
N TYR A 284 28.02 16.13 -12.15
CA TYR A 284 26.90 16.77 -12.86
C TYR A 284 26.65 18.23 -12.46
N ASN A 285 27.48 18.79 -11.56
CA ASN A 285 27.39 20.18 -11.09
C ASN A 285 25.99 20.53 -10.55
N TYR A 286 25.39 19.60 -9.80
CA TYR A 286 24.09 19.77 -9.18
C TYR A 286 24.16 19.38 -7.70
N GLN A 287 23.53 20.17 -6.82
CA GLN A 287 23.58 19.98 -5.37
C GLN A 287 23.02 18.61 -4.91
N GLY A 288 22.15 18.00 -5.72
CA GLY A 288 21.41 16.79 -5.38
C GLY A 288 20.18 17.06 -4.49
N PRO A 289 19.30 16.06 -4.34
CA PRO A 289 18.07 16.21 -3.58
C PRO A 289 18.29 16.29 -2.06
N VAL A 290 17.30 16.83 -1.34
CA VAL A 290 17.17 16.67 0.11
C VAL A 290 16.88 15.20 0.40
N LYS A 291 17.70 14.60 1.26
CA LYS A 291 17.56 13.19 1.65
C LYS A 291 16.41 13.01 2.64
N LEU A 292 15.43 12.19 2.27
CA LEU A 292 14.35 11.75 3.14
C LEU A 292 14.39 10.22 3.25
N SER A 293 14.87 9.73 4.38
CA SER A 293 14.97 8.29 4.62
C SER A 293 13.67 7.73 5.16
N TYR A 294 13.27 6.52 4.73
CA TYR A 294 12.12 5.84 5.30
C TYR A 294 12.42 4.36 5.61
N GLU A 295 11.73 3.85 6.62
CA GLU A 295 11.78 2.45 7.04
C GLU A 295 10.81 1.59 6.22
N TRP A 296 10.99 0.28 6.22
CA TRP A 296 10.16 -0.62 5.43
C TRP A 296 8.72 -0.72 5.95
N LEU A 297 7.82 -1.02 5.03
CA LEU A 297 6.46 -1.45 5.33
C LEU A 297 6.38 -2.97 5.23
N ARG A 298 5.86 -3.61 6.28
CA ARG A 298 5.64 -5.05 6.36
C ARG A 298 4.17 -5.40 6.24
N LEU A 299 3.87 -6.60 5.78
CA LEU A 299 2.53 -7.18 5.86
C LEU A 299 2.48 -8.05 7.13
N GLY A 300 1.82 -7.56 8.18
CA GLY A 300 1.95 -8.16 9.50
C GLY A 300 3.42 -8.19 9.94
N ASP A 301 3.93 -9.38 10.25
CA ASP A 301 5.32 -9.58 10.68
C ASP A 301 6.26 -10.00 9.52
N GLN A 302 5.74 -10.06 8.28
CA GLN A 302 6.48 -10.54 7.11
C GLN A 302 6.93 -9.41 6.20
N ASP A 303 8.17 -9.50 5.71
CA ASP A 303 8.67 -8.61 4.68
C ASP A 303 8.06 -9.00 3.31
N MET A 304 7.51 -8.00 2.62
CA MET A 304 7.05 -8.19 1.24
C MET A 304 8.24 -8.22 0.28
N LYS A 305 8.28 -9.23 -0.60
CA LYS A 305 9.33 -9.36 -1.63
C LYS A 305 8.71 -9.74 -2.97
N THR A 306 8.71 -8.80 -3.90
CA THR A 306 8.24 -8.98 -5.30
C THR A 306 8.83 -10.25 -5.94
N SER A 307 10.11 -10.51 -5.71
CA SER A 307 10.83 -11.64 -6.30
C SER A 307 10.57 -13.01 -5.65
N LYS A 308 9.78 -13.07 -4.56
CA LYS A 308 9.42 -14.31 -3.85
C LYS A 308 7.91 -14.58 -3.85
N GLY A 309 7.13 -13.82 -4.64
CA GLY A 309 5.68 -14.00 -4.73
C GLY A 309 4.88 -13.62 -3.48
N ILE A 310 5.54 -13.11 -2.41
CA ILE A 310 4.85 -12.57 -1.23
C ILE A 310 4.55 -11.10 -1.53
N VAL A 311 3.46 -10.88 -2.27
CA VAL A 311 3.10 -9.56 -2.75
C VAL A 311 1.67 -9.24 -2.35
N TYR A 312 1.50 -8.14 -1.62
CA TYR A 312 0.22 -7.49 -1.41
C TYR A 312 0.20 -6.22 -2.28
N THR A 313 -0.62 -6.23 -3.32
CA THR A 313 -0.62 -5.15 -4.32
C THR A 313 -1.49 -3.97 -3.88
N PRO A 314 -1.24 -2.75 -4.40
CA PRO A 314 -2.13 -1.59 -4.21
C PRO A 314 -3.57 -1.87 -4.62
N LYS A 315 -3.77 -2.57 -5.75
CA LYS A 315 -5.09 -2.98 -6.23
C LYS A 315 -5.83 -3.82 -5.19
N ARG A 316 -5.14 -4.81 -4.61
CA ARG A 316 -5.75 -5.68 -3.58
C ARG A 316 -6.21 -4.87 -2.37
N PHE A 317 -5.45 -3.86 -1.95
CA PHE A 317 -5.86 -2.99 -0.84
C PHE A 317 -7.15 -2.22 -1.17
N LEU A 318 -7.27 -1.66 -2.37
CA LEU A 318 -8.47 -0.92 -2.80
C LEU A 318 -9.73 -1.80 -2.88
N GLU A 319 -9.57 -3.11 -3.02
CA GLU A 319 -10.68 -4.07 -2.96
C GLU A 319 -11.21 -4.32 -1.54
N LEU A 320 -10.46 -3.90 -0.50
CA LEU A 320 -10.77 -4.17 0.90
C LEU A 320 -11.07 -2.92 1.72
N ALA A 321 -10.47 -1.78 1.36
CA ALA A 321 -10.51 -0.57 2.18
C ALA A 321 -10.43 0.71 1.34
N ASP A 322 -10.85 1.82 1.97
CA ASP A 322 -10.70 3.14 1.38
C ASP A 322 -9.22 3.56 1.35
N PRO A 323 -8.78 4.22 0.28
CA PRO A 323 -7.39 4.62 0.11
C PRO A 323 -6.90 5.60 1.19
N GLU A 324 -7.79 6.43 1.73
CA GLU A 324 -7.48 7.35 2.84
C GLU A 324 -6.97 6.63 4.09
N ILE A 325 -7.44 5.40 4.33
CA ILE A 325 -6.96 4.57 5.45
C ILE A 325 -5.48 4.24 5.28
N TYR A 326 -5.06 3.89 4.06
CA TYR A 326 -3.65 3.63 3.79
C TYR A 326 -2.82 4.92 3.83
N ARG A 327 -3.31 6.00 3.25
CA ARG A 327 -2.66 7.32 3.30
C ARG A 327 -2.46 7.78 4.74
N MET A 328 -3.49 7.66 5.58
CA MET A 328 -3.41 7.94 7.01
C MET A 328 -2.33 7.10 7.69
N LEU A 329 -2.28 5.79 7.44
CA LEU A 329 -1.29 4.90 8.03
C LEU A 329 0.15 5.32 7.69
N ILE A 330 0.40 5.72 6.44
CA ILE A 330 1.71 6.20 5.99
C ILE A 330 2.06 7.54 6.62
N LEU A 331 1.16 8.51 6.54
CA LEU A 331 1.47 9.90 6.89
C LEU A 331 1.50 10.16 8.39
N ARG A 332 0.68 9.45 9.19
CA ARG A 332 0.74 9.55 10.66
C ARG A 332 2.05 9.02 11.26
N THR A 333 2.75 8.17 10.51
CA THR A 333 3.94 7.48 11.02
C THR A 333 5.20 8.22 10.60
N ASN A 334 6.10 8.51 11.56
CA ASN A 334 7.41 9.06 11.22
C ASN A 334 8.11 8.16 10.19
N PRO A 335 8.70 8.71 9.12
CA PRO A 335 9.31 7.92 8.06
C PRO A 335 10.30 6.86 8.54
N MET A 336 11.07 7.14 9.60
CA MET A 336 12.05 6.20 10.15
C MET A 336 11.46 5.14 11.11
N LYS A 337 10.15 5.11 11.30
CA LYS A 337 9.48 4.05 12.05
C LYS A 337 8.93 2.97 11.12
N HIS A 338 9.01 1.71 11.53
CA HIS A 338 8.37 0.59 10.85
C HIS A 338 6.86 0.76 10.80
N ILE A 339 6.27 0.38 9.69
CA ILE A 339 4.83 0.20 9.56
C ILE A 339 4.56 -1.29 9.33
N SER A 340 3.75 -1.87 10.19
CA SER A 340 3.19 -3.21 10.00
C SER A 340 1.74 -3.06 9.54
N LEU A 341 1.49 -3.26 8.24
CA LEU A 341 0.13 -3.29 7.71
C LEU A 341 -0.51 -4.61 8.10
N ARG A 342 -1.49 -4.54 8.99
CA ARG A 342 -2.27 -5.69 9.48
C ARG A 342 -3.67 -5.61 8.91
N ILE A 343 -3.97 -6.45 7.95
CA ILE A 343 -5.29 -6.47 7.29
C ILE A 343 -6.40 -6.83 8.28
N GLU A 344 -6.10 -7.68 9.24
CA GLU A 344 -7.02 -8.05 10.32
C GLU A 344 -7.36 -6.88 11.27
N GLU A 345 -6.59 -5.79 11.23
CA GLU A 345 -6.80 -4.61 12.07
C GLU A 345 -7.44 -3.43 11.33
N LEU A 346 -7.94 -3.62 10.10
CA LEU A 346 -8.55 -2.52 9.33
C LEU A 346 -9.67 -1.80 10.09
N SER A 347 -10.49 -2.49 10.87
CA SER A 347 -11.53 -1.86 11.70
C SER A 347 -10.95 -0.85 12.70
N GLN A 348 -9.75 -1.10 13.24
CA GLN A 348 -9.08 -0.16 14.15
C GLN A 348 -8.52 1.06 13.40
N TYR A 349 -8.04 0.84 12.16
CA TYR A 349 -7.58 1.95 11.32
C TYR A 349 -8.75 2.86 10.94
N TYR A 350 -9.91 2.30 10.61
CA TYR A 350 -11.13 3.06 10.36
C TYR A 350 -11.58 3.84 11.60
N ASN A 351 -11.62 3.20 12.78
CA ASN A 351 -11.99 3.89 14.03
C ASN A 351 -11.06 5.09 14.32
N TYR A 352 -9.75 4.91 14.06
CA TYR A 352 -8.80 6.01 14.22
C TYR A 352 -9.05 7.13 13.19
N TYR A 353 -9.36 6.76 11.94
CA TYR A 353 -9.66 7.71 10.88
C TYR A 353 -10.95 8.49 11.17
N GLU A 354 -12.00 7.81 11.57
CA GLU A 354 -13.29 8.41 11.95
C GLU A 354 -13.11 9.38 13.12
N LYS A 355 -12.37 9.00 14.16
CA LYS A 355 -12.01 9.89 15.27
C LYS A 355 -11.22 11.11 14.80
N MET A 356 -10.22 10.94 13.95
CA MET A 356 -9.44 12.04 13.37
C MET A 356 -10.35 13.01 12.59
N GLU A 357 -11.30 12.48 11.83
CA GLU A 357 -12.30 13.25 11.09
C GLU A 357 -13.20 14.05 12.04
N ASP A 358 -13.68 13.42 13.13
CA ASP A 358 -14.49 14.10 14.16
C ASP A 358 -13.75 15.26 14.83
N ILE A 359 -12.47 15.06 15.15
CA ILE A 359 -11.62 16.11 15.72
C ILE A 359 -11.40 17.24 14.70
N TYR A 360 -11.15 16.90 13.43
CA TYR A 360 -10.95 17.90 12.38
C TYR A 360 -12.14 18.82 12.20
N TYR A 361 -13.36 18.28 12.28
CA TYR A 361 -14.60 19.05 12.19
C TYR A 361 -15.12 19.57 13.53
N ASN A 362 -14.32 19.51 14.61
CA ASN A 362 -14.66 19.95 15.96
C ASN A 362 -15.93 19.29 16.56
N ILE A 363 -16.23 18.05 16.21
CA ILE A 363 -17.30 17.24 16.77
C ILE A 363 -16.82 16.54 18.05
N GLU A 364 -15.56 16.10 18.07
CA GLU A 364 -14.88 15.52 19.23
C GLU A 364 -13.71 16.41 19.66
N GLU A 365 -13.49 16.54 20.96
CA GLU A 365 -12.33 17.24 21.51
C GLU A 365 -11.14 16.27 21.63
N ALA A 366 -9.94 16.73 21.28
CA ALA A 366 -8.71 16.01 21.51
C ALA A 366 -7.89 16.67 22.62
N GLU A 367 -7.48 15.89 23.57
CA GLU A 367 -6.50 16.26 24.58
C GLU A 367 -5.29 15.31 24.50
N PRO A 368 -4.06 15.78 24.56
CA PRO A 368 -3.60 17.18 24.68
C PRO A 368 -3.64 17.97 23.36
N THR A 369 -3.50 19.29 23.43
CA THR A 369 -3.51 20.21 22.27
C THR A 369 -2.56 19.78 21.13
N GLN A 370 -1.39 19.23 21.47
CA GLN A 370 -0.43 18.73 20.48
C GLN A 370 -0.99 17.58 19.62
N GLU A 371 -1.82 16.71 20.19
CA GLU A 371 -2.50 15.65 19.43
C GLU A 371 -3.53 16.27 18.48
N LYS A 372 -4.27 17.27 18.94
CA LYS A 372 -5.24 18.00 18.10
C LYS A 372 -4.54 18.64 16.91
N ASP A 373 -3.47 19.39 17.13
CA ASP A 373 -2.74 20.08 16.06
C ASP A 373 -2.19 19.08 15.04
N PHE A 374 -1.66 17.95 15.50
CA PHE A 374 -1.19 16.86 14.64
C PHE A 374 -2.32 16.29 13.78
N LEU A 375 -3.48 16.00 14.35
CA LEU A 375 -4.62 15.43 13.62
C LEU A 375 -5.25 16.45 12.65
N MET A 376 -5.32 17.72 13.05
CA MET A 376 -5.75 18.83 12.17
C MET A 376 -4.83 18.99 10.95
N TYR A 377 -3.52 18.81 11.13
CA TYR A 377 -2.55 18.84 10.03
C TYR A 377 -2.65 17.60 9.15
N LEU A 378 -2.79 16.43 9.76
CA LEU A 378 -2.78 15.13 9.09
C LEU A 378 -4.01 14.89 8.21
N TYR A 379 -5.21 15.19 8.71
CA TYR A 379 -6.47 14.82 8.04
C TYR A 379 -6.55 15.32 6.59
N PRO A 380 -6.26 16.59 6.26
CA PRO A 380 -6.29 17.07 4.88
C PRO A 380 -5.32 16.34 3.94
N LEU A 381 -4.18 15.87 4.44
CA LEU A 381 -3.19 15.16 3.65
C LEU A 381 -3.62 13.71 3.32
N THR A 382 -4.52 13.15 4.12
CA THR A 382 -5.06 11.81 3.89
C THR A 382 -6.11 11.78 2.80
N LYS A 383 -6.80 12.89 2.54
CA LYS A 383 -7.88 12.95 1.55
C LYS A 383 -7.37 12.71 0.14
N ILE A 384 -8.14 11.97 -0.66
CA ILE A 384 -7.87 11.81 -2.10
C ILE A 384 -8.40 13.00 -2.90
N GLU A 385 -9.44 13.64 -2.42
CA GLU A 385 -10.07 14.84 -2.97
C GLU A 385 -9.85 16.05 -2.06
N ASN A 386 -10.42 17.18 -2.41
CA ASN A 386 -10.43 18.34 -1.55
C ASN A 386 -11.23 18.07 -0.27
N VAL A 387 -10.79 18.67 0.82
CA VAL A 387 -11.52 18.61 2.08
C VAL A 387 -12.82 19.41 1.94
N SER A 388 -13.95 18.81 2.32
CA SER A 388 -15.25 19.49 2.35
C SER A 388 -15.31 20.50 3.50
N GLU A 389 -16.19 21.50 3.39
CA GLU A 389 -16.42 22.49 4.46
C GLU A 389 -17.13 21.85 5.67
N THR A 390 -17.97 20.86 5.41
CA THR A 390 -18.70 20.11 6.44
C THR A 390 -18.21 18.67 6.50
N LYS A 391 -18.37 18.02 7.66
CA LYS A 391 -18.02 16.61 7.81
C LYS A 391 -18.81 15.75 6.82
N PRO A 392 -18.13 14.93 6.01
CA PRO A 392 -18.82 13.98 5.13
C PRO A 392 -19.65 12.98 5.94
N ILE A 393 -20.85 12.72 5.48
CA ILE A 393 -21.69 11.69 6.08
C ILE A 393 -21.18 10.34 5.65
N ARG A 394 -20.91 9.46 6.62
CA ARG A 394 -20.39 8.12 6.38
C ARG A 394 -21.17 7.09 7.20
N ILE A 395 -21.35 5.92 6.63
CA ILE A 395 -21.76 4.76 7.40
C ILE A 395 -20.51 4.26 8.14
N PRO A 396 -20.50 4.23 9.50
CA PRO A 396 -19.34 3.75 10.25
C PRO A 396 -18.93 2.35 9.83
N PHE A 397 -17.62 2.12 9.69
CA PHE A 397 -17.10 0.85 9.18
C PHE A 397 -17.55 -0.35 10.02
N ASN A 398 -17.64 -0.18 11.36
CA ASN A 398 -18.15 -1.23 12.24
C ASN A 398 -19.60 -1.62 11.92
N ASN A 399 -20.42 -0.68 11.47
CA ASN A 399 -21.79 -0.96 11.04
C ASN A 399 -21.78 -1.74 9.71
N MET A 400 -20.85 -1.42 8.80
CA MET A 400 -20.69 -2.16 7.57
C MET A 400 -20.19 -3.60 7.81
N ILE A 401 -19.29 -3.82 8.76
CA ILE A 401 -18.88 -5.18 9.20
C ILE A 401 -20.11 -5.99 9.58
N PHE A 402 -21.05 -5.37 10.25
CA PHE A 402 -22.27 -6.04 10.65
C PHE A 402 -23.18 -6.34 9.45
N LEU A 403 -23.51 -5.33 8.64
CA LEU A 403 -24.40 -5.46 7.47
C LEU A 403 -23.88 -6.50 6.47
N SER A 404 -22.59 -6.53 6.21
CA SER A 404 -21.98 -7.49 5.29
C SER A 404 -22.11 -8.95 5.76
N GLN A 405 -22.31 -9.20 7.05
CA GLN A 405 -22.49 -10.55 7.58
C GLN A 405 -23.95 -11.03 7.60
N VAL A 406 -24.89 -10.11 7.42
CA VAL A 406 -26.32 -10.41 7.32
C VAL A 406 -26.87 -10.28 5.90
N GLN A 407 -26.04 -9.98 4.92
CA GLN A 407 -26.45 -9.75 3.53
C GLN A 407 -27.18 -10.95 2.88
N ASN A 408 -26.97 -12.18 3.36
CA ASN A 408 -27.68 -13.35 2.89
C ASN A 408 -29.12 -13.47 3.43
N LEU A 409 -29.49 -12.60 4.38
CA LEU A 409 -30.80 -12.62 5.03
C LEU A 409 -31.73 -11.51 4.56
N LEU A 410 -31.17 -10.46 3.96
CA LEU A 410 -31.87 -9.25 3.54
C LEU A 410 -31.49 -8.90 2.11
N SER A 411 -32.39 -8.24 1.37
CA SER A 411 -32.03 -7.64 0.08
C SER A 411 -31.04 -6.48 0.27
N LYS A 412 -30.29 -6.14 -0.78
CA LYS A 412 -29.35 -5.01 -0.73
C LYS A 412 -30.07 -3.68 -0.42
N GLU A 413 -31.29 -3.50 -0.95
CA GLU A 413 -32.12 -2.34 -0.69
C GLU A 413 -32.52 -2.24 0.77
N ASN A 414 -32.89 -3.37 1.40
CA ASN A 414 -33.21 -3.40 2.83
C ASN A 414 -31.97 -3.13 3.69
N LEU A 415 -30.80 -3.62 3.31
CA LEU A 415 -29.53 -3.31 3.97
C LEU A 415 -29.21 -1.81 3.86
N PHE A 416 -29.40 -1.23 2.69
CA PHE A 416 -29.18 0.20 2.45
C PHE A 416 -30.13 1.07 3.31
N ASN A 417 -31.43 0.76 3.28
CA ASN A 417 -32.41 1.47 4.13
C ASN A 417 -32.08 1.36 5.62
N LYS A 418 -31.57 0.19 6.06
CA LYS A 418 -31.08 0.00 7.43
C LYS A 418 -29.85 0.87 7.72
N ALA A 419 -28.89 0.93 6.82
CA ALA A 419 -27.71 1.78 6.96
C ALA A 419 -28.11 3.26 7.10
N LEU A 420 -29.01 3.74 6.24
CA LEU A 420 -29.54 5.10 6.29
C LEU A 420 -30.30 5.40 7.57
N SER A 421 -30.99 4.41 8.16
CA SER A 421 -31.74 4.60 9.41
C SER A 421 -30.85 4.88 10.64
N TRP A 422 -29.54 4.68 10.54
CA TRP A 422 -28.56 4.99 11.59
C TRP A 422 -27.92 6.36 11.43
N LEU A 423 -28.14 6.98 10.27
CA LEU A 423 -27.65 8.32 9.97
C LEU A 423 -28.75 9.34 10.23
N ASP A 424 -28.36 10.56 10.51
CA ASP A 424 -29.32 11.65 10.67
C ASP A 424 -30.02 11.91 9.33
N LYS A 425 -31.35 11.73 9.30
CA LYS A 425 -32.14 11.66 8.05
C LYS A 425 -32.17 12.96 7.26
N GLU A 426 -31.84 14.10 7.87
CA GLU A 426 -31.95 15.40 7.21
C GLU A 426 -30.77 15.71 6.26
N VAL A 427 -29.70 14.90 6.25
CA VAL A 427 -28.44 15.25 5.58
C VAL A 427 -27.82 14.09 4.77
N ALA A 428 -28.44 12.91 4.71
CA ALA A 428 -27.79 11.73 4.11
C ALA A 428 -27.85 11.75 2.57
N GLU A 429 -26.79 12.20 1.93
CA GLU A 429 -26.55 12.12 0.47
C GLU A 429 -25.75 10.88 0.04
N ILE A 430 -25.84 9.77 0.79
CA ILE A 430 -25.15 8.52 0.39
C ILE A 430 -25.97 7.84 -0.70
N THR A 431 -25.35 7.60 -1.82
CA THR A 431 -25.97 6.86 -2.93
C THR A 431 -25.96 5.34 -2.67
N PHE A 432 -26.89 4.64 -3.31
CA PHE A 432 -26.92 3.17 -3.26
C PHE A 432 -25.62 2.55 -3.84
N GLU A 433 -25.02 3.17 -4.86
CA GLU A 433 -23.77 2.72 -5.46
C GLU A 433 -22.60 2.84 -4.47
N GLU A 434 -22.49 3.94 -3.75
CA GLU A 434 -21.45 4.12 -2.70
C GLU A 434 -21.61 3.10 -1.58
N PHE A 435 -22.86 2.85 -1.16
CA PHE A 435 -23.15 1.81 -0.17
C PHE A 435 -22.77 0.41 -0.68
N ASP A 436 -23.15 0.06 -1.91
CA ASP A 436 -22.85 -1.28 -2.48
C ASP A 436 -21.34 -1.51 -2.66
N ASN A 437 -20.61 -0.47 -3.04
CA ASN A 437 -19.15 -0.48 -3.09
C ASN A 437 -18.53 -0.73 -1.70
N LEU A 438 -19.01 -0.04 -0.68
CA LEU A 438 -18.52 -0.20 0.69
C LEU A 438 -18.90 -1.59 1.25
N LEU A 439 -20.11 -2.07 0.96
CA LEU A 439 -20.56 -3.41 1.34
C LEU A 439 -19.69 -4.50 0.71
N THR A 440 -19.36 -4.34 -0.57
CA THR A 440 -18.50 -5.24 -1.32
C THR A 440 -17.08 -5.27 -0.73
N ARG A 441 -16.47 -4.13 -0.49
CA ARG A 441 -15.13 -4.02 0.15
C ARG A 441 -15.12 -4.67 1.52
N THR A 442 -16.11 -4.39 2.33
CA THR A 442 -16.21 -4.96 3.69
C THR A 442 -16.40 -6.46 3.65
N THR A 443 -17.18 -6.98 2.70
CA THR A 443 -17.37 -8.42 2.49
C THR A 443 -16.07 -9.10 2.07
N ASN A 444 -15.33 -8.51 1.14
CA ASN A 444 -14.03 -8.98 0.70
C ASN A 444 -13.04 -9.02 1.88
N TRP A 445 -13.01 -7.94 2.67
CA TRP A 445 -12.16 -7.87 3.85
C TRP A 445 -12.50 -8.96 4.87
N ILE A 446 -13.77 -9.19 5.20
CA ILE A 446 -14.19 -10.26 6.12
C ILE A 446 -13.76 -11.63 5.60
N SER A 447 -13.88 -11.87 4.30
CA SER A 447 -13.44 -13.12 3.67
C SER A 447 -11.92 -13.33 3.83
N GLU A 448 -11.12 -12.28 3.62
CA GLU A 448 -9.67 -12.34 3.78
C GLU A 448 -9.28 -12.55 5.23
N VAL A 449 -9.91 -11.84 6.17
CA VAL A 449 -9.67 -12.03 7.61
C VAL A 449 -10.05 -13.42 8.07
N LYS A 450 -11.17 -13.98 7.61
CA LYS A 450 -11.55 -15.38 7.92
C LYS A 450 -10.48 -16.36 7.40
N THR A 451 -9.97 -16.15 6.20
CA THR A 451 -8.89 -16.95 5.63
C THR A 451 -7.61 -16.87 6.46
N PHE A 452 -7.26 -15.67 6.94
CA PHE A 452 -6.13 -15.45 7.84
C PHE A 452 -6.34 -16.17 9.19
N ILE A 453 -7.50 -15.97 9.81
CA ILE A 453 -7.81 -16.58 11.12
C ILE A 453 -7.80 -18.11 11.05
N ASN A 454 -8.27 -18.70 9.96
CA ASN A 454 -8.27 -20.17 9.77
C ASN A 454 -6.86 -20.77 9.77
N LYS A 455 -5.83 -19.99 9.39
CA LYS A 455 -4.41 -20.43 9.42
C LYS A 455 -3.79 -20.38 10.82
N ILE A 456 -4.47 -19.79 11.80
CA ILE A 456 -3.99 -19.73 13.19
C ILE A 456 -4.23 -21.10 13.84
N GLU A 457 -3.21 -21.67 14.47
CA GLU A 457 -3.29 -22.99 15.08
C GLU A 457 -4.11 -23.01 16.38
N THR A 458 -4.02 -21.95 17.19
CA THR A 458 -4.61 -21.88 18.53
C THR A 458 -6.07 -21.44 18.50
N GLU A 459 -7.01 -22.32 18.85
CA GLU A 459 -8.45 -22.02 18.91
C GLU A 459 -8.80 -20.83 19.82
N LYS A 460 -8.10 -20.68 20.95
CA LYS A 460 -8.27 -19.52 21.86
C LYS A 460 -7.97 -18.20 21.15
N LYS A 461 -6.90 -18.17 20.33
CA LYS A 461 -6.50 -16.97 19.57
C LYS A 461 -7.48 -16.70 18.43
N LYS A 462 -7.95 -17.72 17.73
CA LYS A 462 -9.01 -17.59 16.71
C LYS A 462 -10.26 -16.94 17.30
N LYS A 463 -10.78 -17.51 18.39
CA LYS A 463 -11.99 -17.01 19.06
C LYS A 463 -11.82 -15.58 19.56
N PHE A 464 -10.65 -15.26 20.12
CA PHE A 464 -10.33 -13.90 20.56
C PHE A 464 -10.38 -12.91 19.40
N LEU A 465 -9.74 -13.21 18.26
CA LEU A 465 -9.71 -12.33 17.08
C LEU A 465 -11.09 -12.18 16.45
N LEU A 466 -11.84 -13.26 16.28
CA LEU A 466 -13.22 -13.20 15.77
C LEU A 466 -14.09 -12.27 16.61
N ASN A 467 -14.00 -12.39 17.93
CA ASN A 467 -14.76 -11.52 18.85
C ASN A 467 -14.27 -10.07 18.82
N LYS A 468 -12.94 -9.84 18.79
CA LYS A 468 -12.34 -8.49 18.73
C LYS A 468 -12.75 -7.74 17.47
N ILE A 469 -12.84 -8.43 16.34
CA ILE A 469 -13.18 -7.86 15.04
C ILE A 469 -14.71 -7.78 14.85
N GLY A 470 -15.50 -8.50 15.66
CA GLY A 470 -16.95 -8.58 15.49
C GLY A 470 -17.38 -9.53 14.38
N ILE A 471 -16.55 -10.54 14.05
CA ILE A 471 -16.89 -11.53 13.01
C ILE A 471 -17.73 -12.66 13.61
N PHE A 472 -18.90 -12.88 13.00
CA PHE A 472 -19.81 -13.96 13.34
C PHE A 472 -20.31 -14.68 12.07
N SER A 473 -21.06 -15.73 12.26
CA SER A 473 -21.81 -16.40 11.18
C SER A 473 -23.21 -16.73 11.70
N ILE A 474 -24.20 -16.56 10.85
CA ILE A 474 -25.58 -16.98 11.14
C ILE A 474 -25.81 -18.31 10.43
N PRO A 475 -26.02 -19.41 11.17
CA PRO A 475 -26.33 -20.69 10.54
C PRO A 475 -27.67 -20.61 9.78
N VAL A 476 -27.74 -21.17 8.60
CA VAL A 476 -28.98 -21.18 7.79
C VAL A 476 -30.10 -21.86 8.56
N GLU A 477 -29.80 -23.00 9.17
CA GLU A 477 -30.74 -23.75 10.04
C GLU A 477 -30.25 -23.82 11.47
N ILE A 478 -31.19 -23.91 12.41
CA ILE A 478 -30.84 -24.11 13.81
C ILE A 478 -30.46 -25.59 14.00
N ASN A 479 -29.25 -25.82 14.45
CA ASN A 479 -28.82 -27.16 14.80
C ASN A 479 -29.64 -27.67 16.01
N LYS A 480 -30.27 -28.83 15.87
CA LYS A 480 -31.07 -29.45 16.93
C LYS A 480 -30.28 -29.56 18.24
N SER A 481 -28.99 -29.86 18.20
CA SER A 481 -28.11 -29.91 19.35
C SER A 481 -28.00 -28.61 20.15
N PHE A 482 -28.34 -27.45 19.57
CA PHE A 482 -28.38 -26.17 20.28
C PHE A 482 -29.73 -25.99 20.99
N ILE A 483 -30.81 -26.45 20.36
CA ILE A 483 -32.15 -26.45 21.00
C ILE A 483 -32.16 -27.36 22.23
N ASP A 484 -31.54 -28.51 22.12
CA ASP A 484 -31.45 -29.51 23.21
C ASP A 484 -30.65 -29.00 24.43
N LYS A 485 -29.84 -27.94 24.26
CA LYS A 485 -29.10 -27.31 25.36
C LYS A 485 -29.90 -26.25 26.12
N LEU A 486 -31.05 -25.83 25.60
CA LEU A 486 -31.88 -24.80 26.23
C LEU A 486 -32.64 -25.39 27.41
N ASN A 487 -32.59 -24.73 28.57
CA ASN A 487 -33.40 -25.06 29.71
C ASN A 487 -34.84 -24.51 29.60
N GLN A 488 -35.74 -24.93 30.46
CA GLN A 488 -37.16 -24.54 30.43
C GLN A 488 -37.36 -23.05 30.57
N ASN A 489 -36.58 -22.36 31.42
CA ASN A 489 -36.66 -20.90 31.56
C ASN A 489 -36.22 -20.17 30.29
N GLN A 490 -35.17 -20.65 29.64
CA GLN A 490 -34.70 -20.11 28.37
C GLN A 490 -35.76 -20.29 27.27
N ILE A 491 -36.36 -21.45 27.16
CA ILE A 491 -37.45 -21.73 26.19
C ILE A 491 -38.66 -20.83 26.48
N SER A 492 -39.06 -20.69 27.75
CA SER A 492 -40.17 -19.79 28.14
C SER A 492 -39.86 -18.34 27.80
N GLY A 493 -38.62 -17.86 28.03
CA GLY A 493 -38.19 -16.52 27.69
C GLY A 493 -38.21 -16.24 26.18
N LEU A 494 -37.74 -17.21 25.37
CA LEU A 494 -37.82 -17.10 23.91
C LEU A 494 -39.26 -17.06 23.39
N LYS A 495 -40.19 -17.83 24.01
CA LYS A 495 -41.64 -17.79 23.70
C LYS A 495 -42.24 -16.44 23.99
N LEU A 496 -42.01 -15.91 25.20
CA LEU A 496 -42.51 -14.56 25.59
C LEU A 496 -41.96 -13.47 24.67
N PHE A 497 -40.73 -13.58 24.25
CA PHE A 497 -40.12 -12.64 23.31
C PHE A 497 -40.72 -12.77 21.89
N ARG A 498 -40.95 -14.00 21.42
CA ARG A 498 -41.63 -14.24 20.13
C ARG A 498 -43.03 -13.60 20.12
N ASP A 499 -43.79 -13.76 21.20
CA ASP A 499 -45.15 -13.20 21.34
C ASP A 499 -45.13 -11.65 21.39
N PHE A 500 -44.05 -11.07 21.92
CA PHE A 500 -43.80 -9.62 21.84
C PHE A 500 -43.53 -9.19 20.40
N ILE A 501 -42.63 -9.89 19.65
CA ILE A 501 -42.34 -9.55 18.25
C ILE A 501 -43.62 -9.57 17.39
N LEU A 502 -44.53 -10.49 17.63
CA LEU A 502 -45.79 -10.57 16.86
C LEU A 502 -46.62 -9.32 17.02
N LYS A 503 -46.61 -8.68 18.19
CA LYS A 503 -47.47 -7.53 18.55
C LYS A 503 -46.81 -6.17 18.32
N GLU A 504 -45.49 -6.09 18.30
CA GLU A 504 -44.75 -4.84 18.21
C GLU A 504 -44.45 -4.49 16.74
N GLU A 505 -44.94 -3.34 16.28
CA GLU A 505 -44.72 -2.88 14.90
C GLU A 505 -43.33 -2.23 14.70
N ASN A 506 -42.84 -1.51 15.73
CA ASN A 506 -41.59 -0.77 15.63
C ASN A 506 -40.54 -1.29 16.60
N MET A 507 -39.68 -2.16 16.11
CA MET A 507 -38.60 -2.82 16.85
C MET A 507 -37.28 -2.03 16.74
N ASN A 508 -36.95 -1.26 17.77
CA ASN A 508 -35.63 -0.66 17.89
C ASN A 508 -34.77 -1.36 18.93
N ALA A 509 -33.47 -1.07 18.93
CA ALA A 509 -32.48 -1.71 19.79
C ALA A 509 -32.81 -1.59 21.29
N GLU A 510 -33.30 -0.45 21.71
CA GLU A 510 -33.64 -0.17 23.12
C GLU A 510 -34.87 -0.96 23.56
N LYS A 511 -35.96 -0.96 22.78
CA LYS A 511 -37.17 -1.73 23.05
C LYS A 511 -36.87 -3.23 23.17
N ILE A 512 -36.07 -3.77 22.25
CA ILE A 512 -35.63 -5.18 22.25
C ILE A 512 -34.85 -5.47 23.53
N GLN A 513 -33.85 -4.65 23.83
CA GLN A 513 -32.98 -4.82 24.99
C GLN A 513 -33.80 -4.78 26.30
N ASN A 514 -34.66 -3.74 26.45
CA ASN A 514 -35.50 -3.57 27.62
C ASN A 514 -36.52 -4.70 27.79
N LYS A 515 -37.08 -5.20 26.67
CA LYS A 515 -38.00 -6.33 26.71
C LYS A 515 -37.31 -7.63 27.18
N ILE A 516 -36.12 -7.93 26.68
CA ILE A 516 -35.36 -9.10 27.13
C ILE A 516 -35.04 -9.01 28.63
N PHE A 517 -34.62 -7.83 29.11
CA PHE A 517 -34.37 -7.61 30.53
C PHE A 517 -35.66 -7.76 31.38
N SER A 518 -36.77 -7.22 30.91
CA SER A 518 -38.08 -7.32 31.59
C SER A 518 -38.52 -8.80 31.67
N ILE A 519 -38.41 -9.56 30.57
CA ILE A 519 -38.75 -10.99 30.56
C ILE A 519 -37.86 -11.75 31.58
N ALA A 520 -36.54 -11.52 31.54
CA ALA A 520 -35.63 -12.21 32.44
C ALA A 520 -35.92 -11.88 33.93
N LYS A 521 -35.98 -10.60 34.28
CA LYS A 521 -36.08 -10.15 35.67
C LYS A 521 -37.47 -10.21 36.24
N GLN A 522 -38.49 -9.80 35.46
CA GLN A 522 -39.85 -9.65 35.96
C GLN A 522 -40.71 -10.87 35.72
N SER A 523 -40.60 -11.49 34.53
CA SER A 523 -41.47 -12.63 34.19
C SER A 523 -40.89 -13.98 34.65
N LEU A 524 -39.56 -14.17 34.55
CA LEU A 524 -38.92 -15.47 34.82
C LEU A 524 -38.06 -15.49 36.07
N GLN A 525 -37.72 -14.34 36.64
CA GLN A 525 -36.84 -14.16 37.79
C GLN A 525 -35.46 -14.86 37.62
N ILE A 526 -34.91 -14.83 36.43
CA ILE A 526 -33.60 -15.41 36.09
C ILE A 526 -32.57 -14.30 35.86
N ASN A 527 -31.28 -14.70 35.78
CA ASN A 527 -30.23 -13.79 35.37
C ASN A 527 -30.42 -13.43 33.86
N PRO A 528 -30.48 -12.16 33.51
CA PRO A 528 -30.60 -11.74 32.12
C PRO A 528 -29.55 -12.37 31.17
N LYS A 529 -28.35 -12.67 31.67
CA LYS A 529 -27.30 -13.33 30.92
C LYS A 529 -27.75 -14.72 30.39
N GLU A 530 -28.52 -15.46 31.15
CA GLU A 530 -29.03 -16.77 30.70
C GLU A 530 -29.96 -16.65 29.51
N LEU A 531 -30.80 -15.59 29.49
CA LEU A 531 -31.69 -15.37 28.36
C LEU A 531 -30.93 -14.80 27.15
N PHE A 532 -29.93 -13.97 27.36
CA PHE A 532 -29.03 -13.55 26.27
C PHE A 532 -28.30 -14.74 25.63
N GLU A 533 -27.79 -15.65 26.42
CA GLU A 533 -27.15 -16.87 25.90
C GLU A 533 -28.10 -17.70 25.05
N ALA A 534 -29.39 -17.83 25.45
CA ALA A 534 -30.40 -18.53 24.67
C ALA A 534 -30.61 -17.89 23.27
N PHE A 535 -30.71 -16.57 23.20
CA PHE A 535 -30.80 -15.86 21.92
C PHE A 535 -29.56 -16.09 21.04
N TYR A 536 -28.36 -15.98 21.61
CA TYR A 536 -27.15 -16.24 20.85
C TYR A 536 -27.06 -17.69 20.35
N LEU A 537 -27.48 -18.67 21.16
CA LEU A 537 -27.53 -20.05 20.71
C LEU A 537 -28.48 -20.26 19.54
N VAL A 538 -29.67 -19.66 19.61
CA VAL A 538 -30.69 -19.81 18.56
C VAL A 538 -30.32 -19.05 17.31
N ILE A 539 -29.75 -17.87 17.42
CA ILE A 539 -29.45 -17.01 16.25
C ILE A 539 -28.07 -17.34 15.66
N LEU A 540 -27.04 -17.50 16.50
CA LEU A 540 -25.65 -17.61 16.06
C LEU A 540 -25.06 -19.02 16.27
N GLY A 541 -25.74 -19.91 16.99
CA GLY A 541 -25.18 -21.22 17.40
C GLY A 541 -24.00 -21.07 18.38
N LYS A 542 -23.93 -19.98 19.14
CA LYS A 542 -22.85 -19.67 20.11
C LYS A 542 -23.45 -19.13 21.39
N ASN A 543 -22.69 -19.14 22.51
CA ASN A 543 -23.14 -18.60 23.78
C ASN A 543 -22.97 -17.09 23.93
N SER A 544 -22.38 -16.42 22.95
CA SER A 544 -22.11 -14.98 22.97
C SER A 544 -21.99 -14.44 21.55
N GLY A 545 -22.20 -13.13 21.39
CA GLY A 545 -22.15 -12.46 20.10
C GLY A 545 -22.15 -10.93 20.24
N PRO A 546 -22.48 -10.18 19.19
CA PRO A 546 -22.62 -8.73 19.20
C PRO A 546 -23.65 -8.27 20.22
N ARG A 547 -23.70 -6.95 20.56
CA ARG A 547 -24.70 -6.39 21.46
C ARG A 547 -26.11 -6.75 20.99
N LEU A 548 -26.83 -7.57 21.74
CA LEU A 548 -28.00 -8.32 21.26
C LEU A 548 -29.15 -7.43 20.79
N GLY A 549 -29.46 -6.35 21.54
CA GLY A 549 -30.54 -5.43 21.16
C GLY A 549 -30.29 -4.78 19.80
N SER A 550 -29.10 -4.22 19.61
CA SER A 550 -28.68 -3.63 18.33
C SER A 550 -28.62 -4.68 17.22
N PHE A 551 -28.11 -5.87 17.50
CA PHE A 551 -28.04 -6.97 16.57
C PHE A 551 -29.42 -7.42 16.08
N MET A 552 -30.35 -7.66 17.00
CA MET A 552 -31.70 -8.12 16.64
C MET A 552 -32.54 -7.06 15.94
N ALA A 553 -32.32 -5.76 16.24
CA ALA A 553 -33.00 -4.66 15.56
C ALA A 553 -32.63 -4.56 14.07
N LEU A 554 -31.50 -5.16 13.67
CA LEU A 554 -31.03 -5.20 12.29
C LEU A 554 -31.61 -6.37 11.50
N LEU A 555 -32.01 -7.43 12.20
CA LEU A 555 -32.62 -8.60 11.58
C LEU A 555 -34.07 -8.28 11.21
N ASP A 556 -34.50 -8.82 10.08
CA ASP A 556 -35.88 -8.72 9.65
C ASP A 556 -36.83 -9.37 10.66
N LYS A 557 -37.95 -8.70 10.96
CA LYS A 557 -38.96 -9.19 11.90
C LYS A 557 -39.50 -10.57 11.50
N GLU A 558 -39.79 -10.77 10.22
CA GLU A 558 -40.27 -12.03 9.69
C GLU A 558 -39.20 -13.13 9.80
N TRP A 559 -37.93 -12.77 9.57
CA TRP A 559 -36.82 -13.70 9.74
C TRP A 559 -36.70 -14.15 11.21
N LEU A 560 -36.78 -13.21 12.15
CA LEU A 560 -36.76 -13.53 13.60
C LEU A 560 -37.93 -14.44 13.99
N GLN A 561 -39.11 -14.15 13.47
CA GLN A 561 -40.30 -14.99 13.70
C GLN A 561 -40.08 -16.42 13.18
N ARG A 562 -39.63 -16.57 11.94
CA ARG A 562 -39.30 -17.87 11.36
C ARG A 562 -38.22 -18.59 12.16
N ARG A 563 -37.20 -17.86 12.63
CA ARG A 563 -36.10 -18.41 13.42
C ARG A 563 -36.56 -18.97 14.78
N LEU A 564 -37.58 -18.37 15.38
CA LEU A 564 -38.18 -18.79 16.66
C LEU A 564 -39.34 -19.78 16.49
N ASN A 565 -39.73 -20.19 15.29
CA ASN A 565 -40.84 -21.09 15.04
C ASN A 565 -40.61 -22.53 15.58
N PHE A 566 -39.37 -22.95 15.84
CA PHE A 566 -39.10 -24.25 16.49
C PHE A 566 -39.75 -24.37 17.86
N LEU A 567 -40.12 -23.26 18.51
CA LEU A 567 -40.79 -23.19 19.80
C LEU A 567 -42.27 -23.68 19.74
N ASN A 568 -42.81 -23.89 18.54
CA ASN A 568 -44.16 -24.42 18.31
C ASN A 568 -44.19 -25.95 18.19
N LYS A 569 -43.01 -26.59 18.09
CA LYS A 569 -42.85 -28.04 18.11
C LYS A 569 -42.49 -28.51 19.51
#